data_ac4539bfc484eeb06772997afe8fd3e9
#
_entry.id   ac4539bfc484eeb06772997afe8fd3e9
#
_cell.length_a   1.000
_cell.length_b   1.000
_cell.length_c   1.000
_cell.angle_alpha   90.00
_cell.angle_beta   90.00
_cell.angle_gamma   90.00
#
_symmetry.space_group_name_H-M   'P 1'
#
loop_
_entity.id
_entity.type
_entity.pdbx_description
1 polymer ?
#
loop_
_entity_poly.entity_id
_entity_poly.type
_entity_poly.pdbx_seq_one_letter_code
_entity_poly.pdbx_strand_id
1 'polypeptide(L)'
;MKTTFRLMGIADVITLINGLLGVAALMFIILAVEELQNPYFADGVKTNYIWGAMTCILLSVIGDIIDGPIARRYSKRKLLGGTLDVMSDCVSFCVAPALLMFVMFGRWGEAAPIWSISLGIAACWVIVTGMLRLARFQYEEASDKVYFHGLASPANAMVLITAAALIWLQPSSGFGPDVS
;
A
#
# COMPACT_ATOMS: atom_id res chain seq x y z
N MET A 1 26.43 22.85 7.07
CA MET A 1 25.38 21.84 6.83
C MET A 1 25.33 21.55 5.34
N LYS A 2 25.70 20.33 4.92
CA LYS A 2 25.47 19.91 3.52
C LYS A 2 23.97 19.65 3.41
N THR A 3 23.28 20.38 2.53
CA THR A 3 21.85 20.21 2.31
C THR A 3 21.55 18.76 1.92
N THR A 4 20.56 18.15 2.55
CA THR A 4 20.13 16.74 2.34
C THR A 4 19.91 16.43 0.86
N PHE A 5 19.39 17.40 0.10
CA PHE A 5 19.23 17.31 -1.35
C PHE A 5 20.51 17.05 -2.14
N ARG A 6 21.68 17.48 -1.65
CA ARG A 6 22.97 17.23 -2.31
C ARG A 6 23.50 15.81 -2.10
N LEU A 7 22.87 15.07 -1.21
CA LEU A 7 23.20 13.68 -0.86
C LEU A 7 22.31 12.66 -1.59
N MET A 8 21.20 13.12 -2.21
CA MET A 8 20.23 12.28 -2.90
C MET A 8 20.76 11.89 -4.28
N GLY A 9 20.66 10.60 -4.59
CA GLY A 9 20.88 10.03 -5.91
C GLY A 9 19.61 9.99 -6.74
N ILE A 10 19.72 9.61 -8.00
CA ILE A 10 18.56 9.43 -8.90
C ILE A 10 17.62 8.32 -8.35
N ALA A 11 18.18 7.27 -7.77
CA ALA A 11 17.41 6.21 -7.15
C ALA A 11 16.54 6.73 -5.99
N ASP A 12 17.09 7.58 -5.11
CA ASP A 12 16.38 8.15 -3.97
C ASP A 12 15.16 9.01 -4.41
N VAL A 13 15.24 9.64 -5.58
CA VAL A 13 14.13 10.40 -6.16
C VAL A 13 13.01 9.46 -6.62
N ILE A 14 13.34 8.33 -7.22
CA ILE A 14 12.35 7.33 -7.65
C ILE A 14 11.65 6.75 -6.42
N THR A 15 12.41 6.39 -5.39
CA THR A 15 11.86 5.91 -4.12
C THR A 15 10.91 6.92 -3.46
N LEU A 16 11.25 8.22 -3.50
CA LEU A 16 10.34 9.27 -3.03
C LEU A 16 9.06 9.38 -3.86
N ILE A 17 9.14 9.20 -5.18
CA ILE A 17 7.97 9.15 -6.04
C ILE A 17 7.08 7.96 -5.67
N ASN A 18 7.67 6.80 -5.39
CA ASN A 18 6.93 5.62 -4.91
C ASN A 18 6.21 5.89 -3.59
N GLY A 19 6.90 6.49 -2.63
CA GLY A 19 6.27 6.92 -1.37
C GLY A 19 5.13 7.92 -1.59
N LEU A 20 5.29 8.86 -2.52
CA LEU A 20 4.26 9.82 -2.88
C LEU A 20 3.03 9.13 -3.51
N LEU A 21 3.21 8.11 -4.33
CA LEU A 21 2.12 7.28 -4.86
C LEU A 21 1.38 6.55 -3.73
N GLY A 22 2.09 6.03 -2.73
CA GLY A 22 1.49 5.45 -1.54
C GLY A 22 0.64 6.46 -0.76
N VAL A 23 1.13 7.67 -0.56
CA VAL A 23 0.37 8.77 0.07
C VAL A 23 -0.84 9.17 -0.79
N ALA A 24 -0.70 9.24 -2.11
CA ALA A 24 -1.82 9.51 -3.01
C ALA A 24 -2.89 8.43 -2.92
N ALA A 25 -2.50 7.16 -2.82
CA ALA A 25 -3.43 6.06 -2.58
C ALA A 25 -4.21 6.26 -1.27
N LEU A 26 -3.55 6.66 -0.19
CA LEU A 26 -4.21 6.97 1.09
C LEU A 26 -5.18 8.14 0.95
N MET A 27 -4.84 9.18 0.21
CA MET A 27 -5.76 10.30 -0.07
C MET A 27 -7.00 9.83 -0.83
N PHE A 28 -6.85 8.98 -1.84
CA PHE A 28 -7.99 8.38 -2.54
C PHE A 28 -8.86 7.51 -1.63
N ILE A 29 -8.24 6.75 -0.72
CA ILE A 29 -8.96 5.95 0.28
C ILE A 29 -9.78 6.84 1.21
N ILE A 30 -9.23 7.96 1.68
CA ILE A 30 -9.93 8.92 2.55
C ILE A 30 -11.11 9.54 1.79
N LEU A 31 -10.92 9.95 0.56
CA LEU A 31 -12.00 10.50 -0.28
C LEU A 31 -13.10 9.46 -0.53
N ALA A 32 -12.73 8.20 -0.71
CA ALA A 32 -13.69 7.11 -0.87
C ALA A 32 -14.55 6.90 0.39
N VAL A 33 -14.00 7.08 1.60
CA VAL A 33 -14.74 6.94 2.88
C VAL A 33 -15.84 7.98 3.02
N GLU A 34 -15.58 9.24 2.68
CA GLU A 34 -16.57 10.32 2.78
C GLU A 34 -17.80 10.02 1.90
N GLU A 35 -17.59 9.38 0.78
CA GLU A 35 -18.65 8.97 -0.13
C GLU A 35 -19.35 7.66 0.27
N LEU A 36 -18.64 6.71 0.91
CA LEU A 36 -19.22 5.46 1.41
C LEU A 36 -20.27 5.68 2.51
N GLN A 37 -20.26 6.81 3.19
CA GLN A 37 -21.27 7.17 4.20
C GLN A 37 -22.56 7.75 3.61
N ASN A 38 -22.59 7.99 2.31
CA ASN A 38 -23.77 8.55 1.66
C ASN A 38 -24.69 7.42 1.15
N PRO A 39 -25.95 7.27 1.64
CA PRO A 39 -26.83 6.17 1.26
C PRO A 39 -27.27 6.17 -0.21
N TYR A 40 -26.88 7.16 -0.99
CA TYR A 40 -27.21 7.31 -2.40
C TYR A 40 -26.06 6.83 -3.31
N PHE A 41 -25.66 5.59 -3.17
CA PHE A 41 -24.62 4.95 -4.00
C PHE A 41 -25.01 4.70 -5.47
N ALA A 42 -26.09 5.28 -5.96
CA ALA A 42 -26.63 5.00 -7.28
C ALA A 42 -25.80 5.54 -8.46
N ASP A 43 -24.84 6.42 -8.21
CA ASP A 43 -24.10 7.06 -9.33
C ASP A 43 -22.65 6.59 -9.37
N GLY A 44 -22.30 5.80 -10.41
CA GLY A 44 -21.02 5.14 -10.65
C GLY A 44 -19.74 6.00 -10.67
N VAL A 45 -19.82 7.28 -10.30
CA VAL A 45 -18.68 8.20 -10.18
C VAL A 45 -17.81 7.86 -8.96
N LYS A 46 -18.35 7.21 -7.95
CA LYS A 46 -17.77 7.06 -6.60
C LYS A 46 -16.79 5.90 -6.48
N THR A 47 -16.99 4.84 -7.25
CA THR A 47 -16.06 3.70 -7.39
C THR A 47 -14.70 4.14 -7.97
N ASN A 48 -14.62 5.30 -8.61
CA ASN A 48 -13.39 5.81 -9.23
C ASN A 48 -12.27 6.04 -8.21
N TYR A 49 -12.57 6.46 -6.98
CA TYR A 49 -11.55 6.69 -5.95
C TYR A 49 -10.92 5.38 -5.48
N ILE A 50 -11.69 4.31 -5.34
CA ILE A 50 -11.18 2.98 -5.01
C ILE A 50 -10.26 2.48 -6.12
N TRP A 51 -10.68 2.60 -7.38
CA TRP A 51 -9.85 2.26 -8.53
C TRP A 51 -8.61 3.15 -8.61
N GLY A 52 -8.73 4.44 -8.28
CA GLY A 52 -7.62 5.38 -8.18
C GLY A 52 -6.59 4.92 -7.14
N ALA A 53 -7.04 4.53 -5.94
CA ALA A 53 -6.17 4.00 -4.89
C ALA A 53 -5.46 2.72 -5.33
N MET A 54 -6.20 1.75 -5.90
CA MET A 54 -5.63 0.51 -6.43
C MET A 54 -4.57 0.78 -7.50
N THR A 55 -4.85 1.71 -8.42
CA THR A 55 -3.92 2.08 -9.50
C THR A 55 -2.65 2.71 -8.94
N CYS A 56 -2.76 3.60 -7.95
CA CYS A 56 -1.59 4.21 -7.30
C CYS A 56 -0.71 3.16 -6.61
N ILE A 57 -1.31 2.18 -5.91
CA ILE A 57 -0.54 1.11 -5.26
C ILE A 57 0.12 0.22 -6.31
N LEU A 58 -0.56 -0.13 -7.40
CA LEU A 58 0.03 -0.91 -8.50
C LEU A 58 1.19 -0.18 -9.18
N LEU A 59 1.05 1.12 -9.41
CA LEU A 59 2.13 1.95 -9.95
C LEU A 59 3.32 2.01 -9.00
N SER A 60 3.08 2.07 -7.69
CA SER A 60 4.15 2.01 -6.69
C SER A 60 4.88 0.66 -6.72
N VAL A 61 4.17 -0.46 -6.88
CA VAL A 61 4.80 -1.79 -7.07
C VAL A 61 5.69 -1.82 -8.31
N ILE A 62 5.23 -1.26 -9.42
CA ILE A 62 6.02 -1.20 -10.66
C ILE A 62 7.26 -0.32 -10.44
N GLY A 63 7.11 0.81 -9.77
CA GLY A 63 8.20 1.70 -9.43
C GLY A 63 9.28 1.01 -8.59
N ASP A 64 8.89 0.26 -7.55
CA ASP A 64 9.79 -0.49 -6.67
C ASP A 64 10.57 -1.58 -7.45
N ILE A 65 9.93 -2.26 -8.39
CA ILE A 65 10.61 -3.23 -9.26
C ILE A 65 11.69 -2.56 -10.13
N ILE A 66 11.46 -1.30 -10.52
CA ILE A 66 12.36 -0.55 -11.40
C ILE A 66 13.51 0.08 -10.60
N ASP A 67 13.23 0.62 -9.41
CA ASP A 67 14.24 1.34 -8.62
C ASP A 67 15.30 0.43 -8.01
N GLY A 68 14.96 -0.81 -7.65
CA GLY A 68 15.90 -1.80 -7.13
C GLY A 68 17.13 -2.01 -8.01
N PRO A 69 17.00 -2.35 -9.30
CA PRO A 69 18.13 -2.45 -10.24
C PRO A 69 18.88 -1.12 -10.43
N ILE A 70 18.18 0.01 -10.44
CA ILE A 70 18.77 1.35 -10.60
C ILE A 70 19.61 1.70 -9.38
N ALA A 71 19.09 1.46 -8.18
CA ALA A 71 19.81 1.72 -6.94
C ALA A 71 21.11 0.91 -6.87
N ARG A 72 21.09 -0.37 -7.24
CA ARG A 72 22.29 -1.22 -7.27
C ARG A 72 23.35 -0.70 -8.24
N ARG A 73 22.96 -0.05 -9.35
CA ARG A 73 23.87 0.40 -10.41
C ARG A 73 24.42 1.80 -10.17
N TYR A 74 23.65 2.69 -9.54
CA TYR A 74 23.94 4.12 -9.45
C TYR A 74 24.12 4.64 -8.02
N SER A 75 23.65 3.94 -6.99
CA SER A 75 23.74 4.42 -5.61
C SER A 75 25.13 4.17 -5.02
N LYS A 76 25.86 5.26 -4.76
CA LYS A 76 27.15 5.26 -4.06
C LYS A 76 27.02 5.31 -2.53
N ARG A 77 25.81 5.53 -2.00
CA ARG A 77 25.54 5.69 -0.55
C ARG A 77 24.33 4.87 -0.14
N LYS A 78 24.58 3.63 0.26
CA LYS A 78 23.58 2.63 0.61
C LYS A 78 22.71 2.99 1.83
N LEU A 79 23.18 3.84 2.75
CA LEU A 79 22.51 3.99 4.05
C LEU A 79 21.24 4.87 3.98
N LEU A 80 21.30 6.01 3.28
CA LEU A 80 20.17 6.93 3.21
C LEU A 80 19.06 6.38 2.29
N GLY A 81 19.45 5.86 1.11
CA GLY A 81 18.54 5.29 0.14
C GLY A 81 17.76 4.09 0.71
N GLY A 82 18.44 3.15 1.35
CA GLY A 82 17.79 1.99 1.97
C GLY A 82 16.78 2.36 3.06
N THR A 83 17.05 3.39 3.85
CA THR A 83 16.09 3.85 4.88
C THR A 83 14.87 4.52 4.25
N LEU A 84 15.06 5.33 3.21
CA LEU A 84 13.97 5.96 2.47
C LEU A 84 13.09 4.91 1.78
N ASP A 85 13.71 3.87 1.22
CA ASP A 85 13.05 2.75 0.58
C ASP A 85 12.11 2.03 1.55
N VAL A 86 12.61 1.63 2.70
CA VAL A 86 11.81 0.99 3.75
C VAL A 86 10.65 1.88 4.22
N MET A 87 10.85 3.19 4.34
CA MET A 87 9.79 4.12 4.71
C MET A 87 8.72 4.23 3.62
N SER A 88 9.13 4.32 2.36
CA SER A 88 8.25 4.34 1.19
C SER A 88 7.42 3.07 1.10
N ASP A 89 8.09 1.91 1.19
CA ASP A 89 7.47 0.59 1.15
C ASP A 89 6.47 0.37 2.28
N CYS A 90 6.78 0.85 3.47
CA CYS A 90 5.87 0.78 4.60
C CYS A 90 4.53 1.46 4.29
N VAL A 91 4.56 2.66 3.72
CA VAL A 91 3.36 3.40 3.36
C VAL A 91 2.63 2.72 2.20
N SER A 92 3.34 2.39 1.14
CA SER A 92 2.76 1.92 -0.13
C SER A 92 2.26 0.47 -0.07
N PHE A 93 2.96 -0.41 0.68
CA PHE A 93 2.72 -1.86 0.63
C PHE A 93 2.21 -2.46 1.94
N CYS A 94 2.36 -1.74 3.07
CA CYS A 94 1.79 -2.21 4.33
C CYS A 94 0.54 -1.41 4.70
N VAL A 95 0.61 -0.08 4.73
CA VAL A 95 -0.47 0.76 5.23
C VAL A 95 -1.58 0.92 4.20
N ALA A 96 -1.26 1.34 2.97
CA ALA A 96 -2.26 1.63 1.96
C ALA A 96 -3.14 0.42 1.57
N PRO A 97 -2.60 -0.79 1.29
CA PRO A 97 -3.43 -1.95 0.98
C PRO A 97 -4.29 -2.41 2.15
N ALA A 98 -3.76 -2.37 3.38
CA ALA A 98 -4.51 -2.77 4.56
C ALA A 98 -5.69 -1.83 4.84
N LEU A 99 -5.51 -0.51 4.70
CA LEU A 99 -6.57 0.46 4.82
C LEU A 99 -7.57 0.38 3.67
N LEU A 100 -7.11 0.11 2.46
CA LEU A 100 -8.00 -0.11 1.32
C LEU A 100 -8.94 -1.29 1.58
N MET A 101 -8.41 -2.43 2.05
CA MET A 101 -9.20 -3.60 2.42
C MET A 101 -10.20 -3.27 3.54
N PHE A 102 -9.77 -2.52 4.55
CA PHE A 102 -10.64 -2.11 5.64
C PHE A 102 -11.80 -1.24 5.16
N VAL A 103 -11.55 -0.29 4.27
CA VAL A 103 -12.57 0.60 3.72
C VAL A 103 -13.51 -0.15 2.78
N MET A 104 -12.99 -1.00 1.91
CA MET A 104 -13.81 -1.74 0.93
C MET A 104 -14.74 -2.77 1.58
N PHE A 105 -14.29 -3.44 2.62
CA PHE A 105 -15.02 -4.55 3.24
C PHE A 105 -15.58 -4.23 4.63
N GLY A 106 -15.29 -3.05 5.17
CA GLY A 106 -15.91 -2.53 6.39
C GLY A 106 -17.40 -2.30 6.15
N ARG A 107 -18.24 -2.85 7.04
CA ARG A 107 -19.68 -2.55 7.06
C ARG A 107 -19.93 -1.40 8.02
N TRP A 108 -20.20 -0.23 7.47
CA TRP A 108 -20.48 0.99 8.21
C TRP A 108 -21.98 1.08 8.45
N GLY A 109 -22.45 0.76 9.66
CA GLY A 109 -23.86 0.80 10.04
C GLY A 109 -24.15 -0.08 11.26
N GLU A 110 -25.39 0.00 11.78
CA GLU A 110 -25.80 -0.68 13.01
C GLU A 110 -25.77 -2.22 12.95
N ALA A 111 -25.71 -2.80 11.74
CA ALA A 111 -25.96 -4.23 11.56
C ALA A 111 -24.76 -5.16 11.87
N ALA A 112 -23.51 -4.69 11.93
CA ALA A 112 -22.37 -5.58 12.18
C ALA A 112 -21.11 -4.88 12.77
N PRO A 113 -21.17 -4.31 13.99
CA PRO A 113 -20.00 -3.69 14.62
C PRO A 113 -18.85 -4.70 14.82
N ILE A 114 -19.17 -5.96 15.10
CA ILE A 114 -18.18 -7.04 15.32
C ILE A 114 -17.38 -7.30 14.03
N TRP A 115 -18.02 -7.28 12.86
CA TRP A 115 -17.35 -7.49 11.58
C TRP A 115 -16.32 -6.37 11.29
N SER A 116 -16.72 -5.11 11.44
CA SER A 116 -15.83 -3.97 11.20
C SER A 116 -14.68 -3.92 12.20
N ILE A 117 -14.91 -4.27 13.47
CA ILE A 117 -13.87 -4.36 14.48
C ILE A 117 -12.88 -5.49 14.15
N SER A 118 -13.37 -6.68 13.77
CA SER A 118 -12.49 -7.81 13.42
C SER A 118 -11.65 -7.51 12.18
N LEU A 119 -12.22 -6.83 11.19
CA LEU A 119 -11.51 -6.40 9.99
C LEU A 119 -10.47 -5.32 10.32
N GLY A 120 -10.77 -4.40 11.24
CA GLY A 120 -9.83 -3.41 11.74
C GLY A 120 -8.65 -4.04 12.46
N ILE A 121 -8.90 -5.04 13.31
CA ILE A 121 -7.84 -5.81 13.98
C ILE A 121 -6.97 -6.54 12.94
N ALA A 122 -7.58 -7.16 11.94
CA ALA A 122 -6.86 -7.84 10.86
C ALA A 122 -5.99 -6.85 10.05
N ALA A 123 -6.52 -5.67 9.72
CA ALA A 123 -5.76 -4.63 9.04
C ALA A 123 -4.56 -4.16 9.87
N CYS A 124 -4.75 -3.91 11.17
CA CYS A 124 -3.65 -3.58 12.08
C CYS A 124 -2.60 -4.69 12.14
N TRP A 125 -3.03 -5.94 12.17
CA TRP A 125 -2.12 -7.10 12.17
C TRP A 125 -1.28 -7.16 10.90
N VAL A 126 -1.89 -6.93 9.74
CA VAL A 126 -1.19 -6.88 8.44
C VAL A 126 -0.15 -5.75 8.43
N ILE A 127 -0.50 -4.57 8.94
CA ILE A 127 0.43 -3.44 9.03
C ILE A 127 1.61 -3.78 9.93
N VAL A 128 1.37 -4.26 11.14
CA VAL A 128 2.42 -4.58 12.12
C VAL A 128 3.37 -5.66 11.59
N THR A 129 2.82 -6.75 11.04
CA THR A 129 3.64 -7.83 10.48
C THR A 129 4.43 -7.38 9.27
N GLY A 130 3.86 -6.51 8.42
CA GLY A 130 4.55 -5.89 7.30
C GLY A 130 5.72 -5.01 7.74
N MET A 131 5.50 -4.15 8.74
CA MET A 131 6.55 -3.29 9.31
C MET A 131 7.68 -4.10 9.95
N LEU A 132 7.36 -5.11 10.74
CA LEU A 132 8.37 -5.99 11.36
C LEU A 132 9.21 -6.71 10.30
N ARG A 133 8.58 -7.13 9.22
CA ARG A 133 9.26 -7.76 8.10
C ARG A 133 10.22 -6.82 7.39
N LEU A 134 9.79 -5.58 7.10
CA LEU A 134 10.64 -4.57 6.49
C LEU A 134 11.83 -4.21 7.39
N ALA A 135 11.60 -4.06 8.70
CA ALA A 135 12.65 -3.80 9.68
C ALA A 135 13.66 -4.95 9.74
N ARG A 136 13.18 -6.21 9.72
CA ARG A 136 14.05 -7.39 9.68
C ARG A 136 14.89 -7.45 8.42
N PHE A 137 14.28 -7.18 7.25
CA PHE A 137 15.00 -7.15 5.97
C PHE A 137 16.14 -6.13 6.00
N GLN A 138 15.89 -4.92 6.50
CA GLN A 138 16.91 -3.88 6.63
C GLN A 138 18.04 -4.28 7.58
N TYR A 139 17.71 -4.96 8.67
CA TYR A 139 18.71 -5.46 9.62
C TYR A 139 19.59 -6.57 9.01
N GLU A 140 19.01 -7.50 8.26
CA GLU A 140 19.71 -8.59 7.59
C GLU A 140 20.61 -8.07 6.46
N GLU A 141 20.15 -7.08 5.69
CA GLU A 141 20.96 -6.43 4.65
C GLU A 141 22.18 -5.71 5.24
N ALA A 142 22.03 -5.06 6.39
CA ALA A 142 23.11 -4.39 7.09
C ALA A 142 24.16 -5.37 7.65
N SER A 143 23.78 -6.65 7.86
CA SER A 143 24.65 -7.69 8.45
C SER A 143 25.30 -8.62 7.43
N ASP A 144 25.21 -8.34 6.12
CA ASP A 144 25.72 -9.18 5.00
C ASP A 144 25.16 -10.63 4.98
N LYS A 145 24.09 -10.90 5.72
CA LYS A 145 23.43 -12.21 5.77
C LYS A 145 22.07 -12.14 5.08
N VAL A 146 22.05 -12.15 3.76
CA VAL A 146 20.80 -12.12 3.00
C VAL A 146 20.22 -13.53 2.89
N TYR A 147 19.35 -13.90 3.80
CA TYR A 147 18.48 -15.06 3.66
C TYR A 147 17.06 -14.58 3.34
N PHE A 148 16.63 -14.78 2.11
CA PHE A 148 15.25 -14.50 1.72
C PHE A 148 14.29 -15.53 2.35
N HIS A 149 13.57 -15.13 3.39
CA HIS A 149 12.49 -15.93 3.97
C HIS A 149 11.16 -15.19 3.80
N GLY A 150 10.33 -15.67 2.89
CA GLY A 150 8.95 -15.20 2.71
C GLY A 150 8.70 -14.33 1.48
N LEU A 151 7.43 -13.90 1.33
CA LEU A 151 6.94 -13.13 0.18
C LEU A 151 7.48 -11.68 0.21
N ALA A 152 7.93 -11.11 -0.91
CA ALA A 152 8.35 -9.72 -0.98
C ALA A 152 7.21 -8.76 -0.61
N SER A 153 7.49 -7.60 0.03
CA SER A 153 6.46 -6.65 0.47
C SER A 153 5.54 -6.20 -0.67
N PRO A 154 6.05 -5.86 -1.88
CA PRO A 154 5.20 -5.55 -3.01
C PRO A 154 4.35 -6.75 -3.47
N ALA A 155 4.84 -7.98 -3.36
CA ALA A 155 4.05 -9.16 -3.70
C ALA A 155 2.86 -9.36 -2.74
N ASN A 156 3.02 -9.08 -1.45
CA ASN A 156 1.92 -9.12 -0.49
C ASN A 156 0.85 -8.07 -0.81
N ALA A 157 1.26 -6.84 -1.15
CA ALA A 157 0.35 -5.80 -1.59
C ALA A 157 -0.42 -6.20 -2.86
N MET A 158 0.25 -6.80 -3.84
CA MET A 158 -0.40 -7.31 -5.05
C MET A 158 -1.44 -8.39 -4.74
N VAL A 159 -1.14 -9.34 -3.87
CA VAL A 159 -2.10 -10.40 -3.47
C VAL A 159 -3.34 -9.77 -2.82
N LEU A 160 -3.15 -8.82 -1.89
CA LEU A 160 -4.26 -8.14 -1.22
C LEU A 160 -5.13 -7.36 -2.22
N ILE A 161 -4.54 -6.59 -3.11
CA ILE A 161 -5.27 -5.79 -4.10
C ILE A 161 -5.99 -6.69 -5.11
N THR A 162 -5.33 -7.76 -5.59
CA THR A 162 -5.94 -8.69 -6.53
C THR A 162 -7.13 -9.41 -5.88
N ALA A 163 -6.97 -9.87 -4.65
CA ALA A 163 -8.05 -10.48 -3.89
C ALA A 163 -9.22 -9.50 -3.68
N ALA A 164 -8.90 -8.25 -3.30
CA ALA A 164 -9.89 -7.20 -3.14
C ALA A 164 -10.67 -6.94 -4.43
N ALA A 165 -9.96 -6.80 -5.57
CA ALA A 165 -10.56 -6.55 -6.87
C ALA A 165 -11.46 -7.74 -7.31
N LEU A 166 -10.99 -8.96 -7.11
CA LEU A 166 -11.79 -10.16 -7.45
C LEU A 166 -13.08 -10.26 -6.65
N ILE A 167 -13.02 -10.00 -5.33
CA ILE A 167 -14.21 -10.03 -4.48
C ILE A 167 -15.13 -8.86 -4.84
N TRP A 168 -14.57 -7.67 -5.10
CA TRP A 168 -15.34 -6.49 -5.46
C TRP A 168 -16.10 -6.64 -6.79
N LEU A 169 -15.51 -7.35 -7.75
CA LEU A 169 -16.12 -7.59 -9.07
C LEU A 169 -17.10 -8.76 -9.09
N GLN A 170 -17.20 -9.55 -8.01
CA GLN A 170 -18.16 -10.64 -7.94
C GLN A 170 -19.57 -10.13 -7.59
N PRO A 171 -20.59 -10.29 -8.48
CA PRO A 171 -21.94 -9.81 -8.24
C PRO A 171 -22.61 -10.44 -7.01
N SER A 172 -22.16 -11.64 -6.62
CA SER A 172 -22.72 -12.42 -5.49
C SER A 172 -22.15 -12.01 -4.13
N SER A 173 -21.12 -11.15 -4.08
CA SER A 173 -20.43 -10.82 -2.83
C SER A 173 -21.20 -9.83 -1.94
N GLY A 174 -22.09 -9.03 -2.53
CA GLY A 174 -22.80 -7.96 -1.84
C GLY A 174 -21.90 -6.79 -1.40
N PHE A 175 -20.65 -6.74 -1.88
CA PHE A 175 -19.66 -5.70 -1.59
C PHE A 175 -19.32 -4.83 -2.80
N GLY A 176 -19.68 -5.27 -4.00
CA GLY A 176 -19.39 -4.55 -5.23
C GLY A 176 -20.43 -3.50 -5.58
N PRO A 177 -20.17 -2.64 -6.58
CA PRO A 177 -21.18 -1.76 -7.13
C PRO A 177 -22.32 -2.60 -7.71
N ASP A 178 -23.55 -2.21 -7.39
CA ASP A 178 -24.73 -2.82 -8.03
C ASP A 178 -24.65 -2.65 -9.54
N VAL A 179 -24.29 -3.72 -10.22
CA VAL A 179 -24.32 -3.82 -11.68
C VAL A 179 -25.70 -4.37 -12.02
N SER A 180 -26.71 -3.51 -11.89
CA SER A 180 -28.05 -3.76 -12.40
C SER A 180 -28.25 -3.06 -13.74
#